data_53a04ca6de1e0f1a39862f3a76f7c70b
#
_entry.id   53a04ca6de1e0f1a39862f3a76f7c70b
#
_cell.length_a   1.000
_cell.length_b   1.000
_cell.length_c   1.000
_cell.angle_alpha   90.00
_cell.angle_beta   90.00
_cell.angle_gamma   90.00
#
_symmetry.space_group_name_H-M   'P 1'
#
loop_
_entity.id
_entity.type
_entity.pdbx_description
1 polymer ?
#
loop_
_entity_poly.entity_id
_entity_poly.type
_entity_poly.pdbx_seq_one_letter_code
_entity_poly.pdbx_strand_id
1 'polypeptide(L)'
;YLTLAMGKTDRKEFVPILLKDLPTSFGDNQLTLIHALGLLRDERATGPLIELADAPDARTRLEVIISLGNISSNKAVPVMEKALHDNEPNVRWDAAIGLAKMGNNSGSDLLLNLMSRDYLKRYDEVDLEERTETILIAIQAASYLNDVRLYNKIRELSQNDPVLKVRDEAQKALDLLL
;
A
#
# COMPACT_ATOMS: atom_id res chain seq x y z
N TYR A 1 -5.44 9.85 -20.47
CA TYR A 1 -4.09 9.51 -20.97
C TYR A 1 -3.03 10.53 -20.54
N LEU A 2 -3.26 11.85 -20.71
CA LEU A 2 -2.28 12.90 -20.38
C LEU A 2 -1.96 12.93 -18.88
N THR A 3 -2.96 12.86 -18.02
CA THR A 3 -2.83 12.85 -16.55
C THR A 3 -1.91 11.74 -16.05
N LEU A 4 -2.11 10.51 -16.55
CA LEU A 4 -1.27 9.38 -16.17
C LEU A 4 0.17 9.52 -16.69
N ALA A 5 0.32 10.07 -17.90
CA ALA A 5 1.65 10.37 -18.45
C ALA A 5 2.39 11.39 -17.58
N MET A 6 1.72 12.45 -17.10
CA MET A 6 2.30 13.43 -16.18
C MET A 6 2.77 12.76 -14.89
N GLY A 7 1.97 11.86 -14.30
CA GLY A 7 2.33 11.13 -13.08
C GLY A 7 3.60 10.28 -13.23
N LYS A 8 3.87 9.72 -14.41
CA LYS A 8 5.02 8.85 -14.68
C LYS A 8 6.34 9.59 -14.98
N THR A 9 6.35 10.92 -14.95
CA THR A 9 7.51 11.71 -15.41
C THR A 9 8.49 12.13 -14.34
N ASP A 10 8.24 11.88 -13.05
CA ASP A 10 8.97 12.47 -11.90
C ASP A 10 8.99 14.02 -11.87
N ARG A 11 8.25 14.70 -12.77
CA ARG A 11 8.23 16.16 -12.90
C ARG A 11 7.22 16.78 -11.95
N LYS A 12 7.67 17.14 -10.76
CA LYS A 12 6.84 17.73 -9.68
C LYS A 12 6.15 19.06 -10.05
N GLU A 13 6.56 19.68 -11.16
CA GLU A 13 5.89 20.86 -11.73
C GLU A 13 4.45 20.58 -12.20
N PHE A 14 4.09 19.32 -12.45
CA PHE A 14 2.70 18.94 -12.77
C PHE A 14 1.78 18.88 -11.56
N VAL A 15 2.31 18.78 -10.34
CA VAL A 15 1.49 18.67 -9.12
C VAL A 15 0.48 19.81 -8.97
N PRO A 16 0.82 21.10 -9.13
CA PRO A 16 -0.18 22.18 -9.03
C PRO A 16 -1.29 22.08 -10.08
N ILE A 17 -0.97 21.57 -11.28
CA ILE A 17 -1.94 21.40 -12.36
C ILE A 17 -2.95 20.30 -11.96
N LEU A 18 -2.45 19.14 -11.52
CA LEU A 18 -3.29 18.01 -11.10
C LEU A 18 -4.14 18.37 -9.88
N LEU A 19 -3.58 19.10 -8.91
CA LEU A 19 -4.31 19.54 -7.72
C LEU A 19 -5.42 20.54 -8.04
N LYS A 20 -5.26 21.36 -9.06
CA LYS A 20 -6.29 22.30 -9.52
C LYS A 20 -7.54 21.58 -10.03
N ASP A 21 -7.33 20.45 -10.73
CA ASP A 21 -8.41 19.70 -11.36
C ASP A 21 -9.08 18.69 -10.39
N LEU A 22 -8.38 18.31 -9.32
CA LEU A 22 -8.84 17.27 -8.38
C LEU A 22 -10.21 17.56 -7.74
N PRO A 23 -10.51 18.78 -7.23
CA PRO A 23 -11.78 19.07 -6.54
C PRO A 23 -13.01 19.00 -7.44
N THR A 24 -12.85 19.16 -8.76
CA THR A 24 -13.95 19.18 -9.73
C THR A 24 -14.05 17.89 -10.53
N SER A 25 -13.18 16.91 -10.25
CA SER A 25 -13.13 15.62 -10.94
C SER A 25 -13.88 14.55 -10.16
N PHE A 26 -14.49 13.61 -10.89
CA PHE A 26 -15.28 12.51 -10.34
C PHE A 26 -15.00 11.21 -11.08
N GLY A 27 -15.31 10.07 -10.43
CA GLY A 27 -15.19 8.74 -11.01
C GLY A 27 -13.76 8.45 -11.49
N ASP A 28 -13.62 7.83 -12.65
CA ASP A 28 -12.33 7.37 -13.17
C ASP A 28 -11.34 8.52 -13.45
N ASN A 29 -11.83 9.74 -13.73
CA ASN A 29 -10.97 10.90 -13.87
C ASN A 29 -10.33 11.29 -12.54
N GLN A 30 -11.11 11.29 -11.45
CA GLN A 30 -10.61 11.57 -10.10
C GLN A 30 -9.60 10.50 -9.67
N LEU A 31 -9.91 9.22 -9.89
CA LEU A 31 -8.97 8.11 -9.59
C LEU A 31 -7.65 8.29 -10.34
N THR A 32 -7.70 8.67 -11.62
CA THR A 32 -6.50 8.90 -12.42
C THR A 32 -5.65 10.07 -11.90
N LEU A 33 -6.30 11.14 -11.40
CA LEU A 33 -5.60 12.28 -10.77
C LEU A 33 -4.94 11.87 -9.45
N ILE A 34 -5.66 11.16 -8.59
CA ILE A 34 -5.15 10.65 -7.31
C ILE A 34 -3.93 9.76 -7.57
N HIS A 35 -4.04 8.82 -8.50
CA HIS A 35 -2.94 7.93 -8.89
C HIS A 35 -1.72 8.71 -9.40
N ALA A 36 -1.92 9.67 -10.30
CA ALA A 36 -0.83 10.49 -10.84
C ALA A 36 -0.12 11.31 -9.75
N LEU A 37 -0.87 11.86 -8.79
CA LEU A 37 -0.31 12.57 -7.62
C LEU A 37 0.51 11.63 -6.73
N GLY A 38 0.05 10.40 -6.51
CA GLY A 38 0.78 9.37 -5.78
C GLY A 38 2.10 8.98 -6.45
N LEU A 39 2.11 8.85 -7.79
CA LEU A 39 3.32 8.56 -8.57
C LEU A 39 4.36 9.68 -8.49
N LEU A 40 3.92 10.94 -8.46
CA LEU A 40 4.82 12.11 -8.35
C LEU A 40 5.46 12.26 -6.97
N ARG A 41 4.96 11.58 -5.93
CA ARG A 41 5.53 11.54 -4.57
C ARG A 41 5.86 12.91 -4.00
N ASP A 42 4.94 13.87 -4.17
CA ASP A 42 5.13 15.24 -3.71
C ASP A 42 4.23 15.55 -2.51
N GLU A 43 4.83 16.02 -1.42
CA GLU A 43 4.09 16.32 -0.18
C GLU A 43 2.96 17.34 -0.33
N ARG A 44 2.98 18.18 -1.36
CA ARG A 44 1.90 19.13 -1.63
C ARG A 44 0.56 18.45 -1.89
N ALA A 45 0.59 17.20 -2.36
CA ALA A 45 -0.61 16.41 -2.59
C ALA A 45 -1.18 15.77 -1.30
N THR A 46 -0.41 15.68 -0.22
CA THR A 46 -0.82 14.95 1.00
C THR A 46 -2.12 15.50 1.58
N GLY A 47 -2.22 16.81 1.82
CA GLY A 47 -3.43 17.42 2.39
C GLY A 47 -4.69 17.18 1.55
N PRO A 48 -4.68 17.55 0.26
CA PRO A 48 -5.81 17.29 -0.64
C PRO A 48 -6.22 15.82 -0.75
N LEU A 49 -5.26 14.88 -0.68
CA LEU A 49 -5.56 13.44 -0.68
C LEU A 49 -6.17 12.97 0.65
N ILE A 50 -5.72 13.51 1.79
CA ILE A 50 -6.31 13.21 3.11
C ILE A 50 -7.80 13.58 3.13
N GLU A 51 -8.22 14.68 2.51
CA GLU A 51 -9.62 15.10 2.43
C GLU A 51 -10.51 14.08 1.68
N LEU A 52 -9.92 13.27 0.80
CA LEU A 52 -10.61 12.21 0.04
C LEU A 52 -10.54 10.82 0.70
N ALA A 53 -9.83 10.67 1.81
CA ALA A 53 -9.64 9.36 2.45
C ALA A 53 -10.93 8.76 3.04
N ASP A 54 -11.95 9.57 3.31
CA ASP A 54 -13.26 9.14 3.80
C ASP A 54 -14.32 9.12 2.68
N ALA A 55 -13.93 9.07 1.41
CA ALA A 55 -14.86 9.03 0.28
C ALA A 55 -15.84 7.84 0.41
N PRO A 56 -17.12 8.00 0.05
CA PRO A 56 -18.10 6.92 0.09
C PRO A 56 -17.70 5.72 -0.80
N ASP A 57 -17.11 6.00 -1.95
CA ASP A 57 -16.63 4.97 -2.88
C ASP A 57 -15.32 4.35 -2.40
N ALA A 58 -15.33 3.02 -2.23
CA ALA A 58 -14.18 2.26 -1.76
C ALA A 58 -12.97 2.33 -2.71
N ARG A 59 -13.20 2.42 -4.03
CA ARG A 59 -12.11 2.56 -5.02
C ARG A 59 -11.37 3.87 -4.83
N THR A 60 -12.08 4.95 -4.51
CA THR A 60 -11.47 6.24 -4.21
C THR A 60 -10.65 6.16 -2.93
N ARG A 61 -11.19 5.58 -1.85
CA ARG A 61 -10.42 5.40 -0.61
C ARG A 61 -9.16 4.57 -0.82
N LEU A 62 -9.28 3.46 -1.56
CA LEU A 62 -8.14 2.59 -1.89
C LEU A 62 -7.04 3.36 -2.62
N GLU A 63 -7.39 4.07 -3.70
CA GLU A 63 -6.42 4.83 -4.50
C GLU A 63 -5.76 5.95 -3.69
N VAL A 64 -6.52 6.59 -2.79
CA VAL A 64 -5.99 7.60 -1.84
C VAL A 64 -4.95 6.97 -0.91
N ILE A 65 -5.26 5.84 -0.30
CA ILE A 65 -4.34 5.15 0.64
C ILE A 65 -3.06 4.69 -0.06
N ILE A 66 -3.17 4.11 -1.26
CA ILE A 66 -2.01 3.75 -2.08
C ILE A 66 -1.15 5.00 -2.38
N SER A 67 -1.79 6.08 -2.80
CA SER A 67 -1.10 7.33 -3.16
C SER A 67 -0.42 7.98 -1.95
N LEU A 68 -1.08 8.02 -0.78
CA LEU A 68 -0.49 8.51 0.47
C LEU A 68 0.70 7.66 0.91
N GLY A 69 0.61 6.32 0.78
CA GLY A 69 1.72 5.40 1.03
C GLY A 69 2.92 5.64 0.10
N ASN A 70 2.68 5.97 -1.17
CA ASN A 70 3.72 6.31 -2.13
C ASN A 70 4.39 7.67 -1.84
N ILE A 71 3.62 8.67 -1.39
CA ILE A 71 4.14 9.99 -0.98
C ILE A 71 4.96 9.87 0.31
N SER A 72 4.58 8.94 1.20
CA SER A 72 5.29 8.65 2.46
C SER A 72 5.45 9.86 3.39
N SER A 73 4.47 10.75 3.45
CA SER A 73 4.47 11.89 4.36
C SER A 73 3.91 11.52 5.73
N ASN A 74 4.62 11.86 6.80
CA ASN A 74 4.17 11.61 8.18
C ASN A 74 2.80 12.22 8.50
N LYS A 75 2.37 13.25 7.75
CA LYS A 75 1.03 13.83 7.88
C LYS A 75 -0.09 12.83 7.55
N ALA A 76 0.20 11.82 6.73
CA ALA A 76 -0.76 10.81 6.33
C ALA A 76 -0.92 9.68 7.38
N VAL A 77 0.00 9.53 8.34
CA VAL A 77 -0.03 8.43 9.32
C VAL A 77 -1.38 8.29 10.02
N PRO A 78 -1.98 9.35 10.61
CA PRO A 78 -3.26 9.19 11.32
C PRO A 78 -4.40 8.66 10.44
N VAL A 79 -4.46 9.11 9.19
CA VAL A 79 -5.48 8.68 8.23
C VAL A 79 -5.22 7.24 7.78
N MET A 80 -3.98 6.85 7.60
CA MET A 80 -3.62 5.48 7.24
C MET A 80 -3.85 4.52 8.41
N GLU A 81 -3.60 4.92 9.66
CA GLU A 81 -3.95 4.13 10.85
C GLU A 81 -5.48 3.93 10.96
N LYS A 82 -6.27 4.95 10.68
CA LYS A 82 -7.73 4.81 10.57
C LYS A 82 -8.13 3.81 9.48
N ALA A 83 -7.46 3.84 8.32
CA ALA A 83 -7.72 2.96 7.20
C ALA A 83 -7.39 1.48 7.48
N LEU A 84 -6.59 1.14 8.50
CA LEU A 84 -6.43 -0.23 8.98
C LEU A 84 -7.75 -0.89 9.44
N HIS A 85 -8.78 -0.09 9.70
CA HIS A 85 -10.11 -0.52 10.14
C HIS A 85 -11.20 -0.26 9.08
N ASP A 86 -10.83 0.00 7.83
CA ASP A 86 -11.79 0.18 6.74
C ASP A 86 -12.64 -1.07 6.53
N ASN A 87 -13.88 -0.90 6.07
CA ASN A 87 -14.76 -2.03 5.76
C ASN A 87 -14.22 -2.90 4.60
N GLU A 88 -13.50 -2.27 3.65
CA GLU A 88 -12.94 -2.95 2.48
C GLU A 88 -11.58 -3.58 2.78
N PRO A 89 -11.39 -4.89 2.54
CA PRO A 89 -10.12 -5.58 2.80
C PRO A 89 -8.92 -4.93 2.13
N ASN A 90 -9.03 -4.58 0.85
CA ASN A 90 -7.93 -4.01 0.08
C ASN A 90 -7.47 -2.67 0.65
N VAL A 91 -8.38 -1.82 1.13
CA VAL A 91 -8.03 -0.55 1.78
C VAL A 91 -7.23 -0.80 3.05
N ARG A 92 -7.66 -1.78 3.89
CA ARG A 92 -6.90 -2.16 5.09
C ARG A 92 -5.51 -2.68 4.77
N TRP A 93 -5.39 -3.53 3.74
CA TRP A 93 -4.14 -4.16 3.34
C TRP A 93 -3.13 -3.13 2.84
N ASP A 94 -3.56 -2.24 1.94
CA ASP A 94 -2.70 -1.17 1.43
C ASP A 94 -2.33 -0.14 2.50
N ALA A 95 -3.20 0.11 3.49
CA ALA A 95 -2.85 0.92 4.65
C ALA A 95 -1.71 0.30 5.47
N ALA A 96 -1.77 -1.02 5.75
CA ALA A 96 -0.69 -1.71 6.47
C ALA A 96 0.63 -1.69 5.69
N ILE A 97 0.58 -1.94 4.38
CA ILE A 97 1.75 -1.91 3.49
C ILE A 97 2.35 -0.50 3.44
N GLY A 98 1.52 0.53 3.28
CA GLY A 98 1.96 1.92 3.22
C GLY A 98 2.58 2.38 4.54
N LEU A 99 1.97 2.07 5.69
CA LEU A 99 2.51 2.36 7.02
C LEU A 99 3.87 1.70 7.22
N ALA A 100 4.01 0.43 6.81
CA ALA A 100 5.28 -0.27 6.91
C ALA A 100 6.39 0.39 6.10
N LYS A 101 6.12 0.82 4.85
CA LYS A 101 7.07 1.58 4.03
C LYS A 101 7.52 2.89 4.68
N MET A 102 6.69 3.45 5.56
CA MET A 102 6.99 4.64 6.35
C MET A 102 7.70 4.31 7.69
N GLY A 103 8.02 3.04 7.95
CA GLY A 103 8.63 2.58 9.21
C GLY A 103 7.65 2.57 10.40
N ASN A 104 6.34 2.61 10.16
CA ASN A 104 5.30 2.61 11.19
C ASN A 104 4.76 1.20 11.43
N ASN A 105 4.83 0.72 12.67
CA ASN A 105 4.46 -0.64 13.07
C ASN A 105 2.95 -0.86 13.29
N SER A 106 2.10 0.17 13.15
CA SER A 106 0.66 0.06 13.46
C SER A 106 -0.07 -1.01 12.64
N GLY A 107 0.45 -1.37 11.45
CA GLY A 107 -0.09 -2.39 10.56
C GLY A 107 0.53 -3.79 10.74
N SER A 108 1.45 -4.02 11.70
CA SER A 108 2.22 -5.27 11.81
C SER A 108 1.34 -6.53 11.93
N ASP A 109 0.27 -6.48 12.70
CA ASP A 109 -0.63 -7.64 12.88
C ASP A 109 -1.34 -8.01 11.56
N LEU A 110 -1.69 -6.99 10.77
CA LEU A 110 -2.29 -7.22 9.46
C LEU A 110 -1.26 -7.77 8.46
N LEU A 111 -0.02 -7.30 8.50
CA LEU A 111 1.06 -7.87 7.68
C LEU A 111 1.34 -9.35 8.02
N LEU A 112 1.30 -9.73 9.31
CA LEU A 112 1.37 -11.14 9.71
C LEU A 112 0.25 -11.98 9.10
N ASN A 113 -0.97 -11.43 9.09
CA ASN A 113 -2.12 -12.07 8.45
C ASN A 113 -1.95 -12.19 6.94
N LEU A 114 -1.47 -11.14 6.24
CA LEU A 114 -1.23 -11.15 4.79
C LEU A 114 -0.16 -12.15 4.39
N MET A 115 0.77 -12.49 5.27
CA MET A 115 1.76 -13.55 5.07
C MET A 115 1.21 -14.95 5.39
N SER A 116 -0.09 -15.11 5.68
CA SER A 116 -0.74 -16.38 5.97
C SER A 116 -1.68 -16.81 4.85
N ARG A 117 -1.39 -17.94 4.20
CA ARG A 117 -2.25 -18.53 3.17
C ARG A 117 -3.66 -18.83 3.70
N ASP A 118 -3.77 -19.27 4.95
CA ASP A 118 -5.06 -19.61 5.55
C ASP A 118 -5.91 -18.36 5.87
N TYR A 119 -5.27 -17.23 6.14
CA TYR A 119 -5.96 -15.96 6.22
C TYR A 119 -6.51 -15.53 4.86
N LEU A 120 -5.69 -15.58 3.82
CA LEU A 120 -6.06 -15.14 2.47
C LEU A 120 -7.12 -16.05 1.82
N LYS A 121 -7.20 -17.33 2.19
CA LYS A 121 -8.26 -18.24 1.74
C LYS A 121 -9.67 -17.85 2.19
N ARG A 122 -9.80 -16.94 3.16
CA ARG A 122 -11.11 -16.42 3.62
C ARG A 122 -11.75 -15.45 2.62
N TYR A 123 -10.98 -15.02 1.63
CA TYR A 123 -11.39 -14.10 0.57
C TYR A 123 -11.50 -14.92 -0.72
N ASP A 124 -12.73 -15.32 -1.07
CA ASP A 124 -12.98 -16.23 -2.21
C ASP A 124 -12.64 -15.58 -3.55
N GLU A 125 -12.72 -14.24 -3.62
CA GLU A 125 -12.37 -13.43 -4.79
C GLU A 125 -10.87 -13.37 -5.08
N VAL A 126 -10.01 -13.72 -4.10
CA VAL A 126 -8.55 -13.70 -4.26
C VAL A 126 -8.08 -15.09 -4.71
N ASP A 127 -7.60 -15.21 -5.94
CA ASP A 127 -7.13 -16.47 -6.48
C ASP A 127 -5.74 -16.89 -5.93
N LEU A 128 -5.21 -18.02 -6.38
CA LEU A 128 -3.93 -18.55 -5.88
C LEU A 128 -2.74 -17.65 -6.26
N GLU A 129 -2.76 -17.05 -7.44
CA GLU A 129 -1.71 -16.16 -7.92
C GLU A 129 -1.74 -14.84 -7.14
N GLU A 130 -2.90 -14.25 -6.98
CA GLU A 130 -3.11 -13.03 -6.19
C GLU A 130 -2.74 -13.23 -4.72
N ARG A 131 -3.06 -14.39 -4.12
CA ARG A 131 -2.61 -14.74 -2.75
C ARG A 131 -1.08 -14.79 -2.67
N THR A 132 -0.44 -15.34 -3.68
CA THR A 132 1.02 -15.42 -3.73
C THR A 132 1.64 -14.03 -3.85
N GLU A 133 1.14 -13.18 -4.75
CA GLU A 133 1.60 -11.79 -4.88
C GLU A 133 1.37 -10.98 -3.60
N THR A 134 0.22 -11.17 -2.94
CA THR A 134 -0.08 -10.52 -1.64
C THR A 134 0.96 -10.89 -0.58
N ILE A 135 1.33 -12.18 -0.50
CA ILE A 135 2.37 -12.63 0.44
C ILE A 135 3.72 -11.99 0.10
N LEU A 136 4.11 -11.92 -1.16
CA LEU A 136 5.37 -11.29 -1.59
C LEU A 136 5.42 -9.81 -1.21
N ILE A 137 4.35 -9.09 -1.47
CA ILE A 137 4.23 -7.66 -1.11
C ILE A 137 4.29 -7.47 0.41
N ALA A 138 3.63 -8.36 1.18
CA ALA A 138 3.65 -8.30 2.63
C ALA A 138 5.05 -8.60 3.21
N ILE A 139 5.82 -9.54 2.63
CA ILE A 139 7.21 -9.79 3.00
C ILE A 139 8.07 -8.54 2.76
N GLN A 140 7.94 -7.92 1.59
CA GLN A 140 8.68 -6.71 1.25
C GLN A 140 8.32 -5.55 2.20
N ALA A 141 7.04 -5.35 2.48
CA ALA A 141 6.60 -4.33 3.43
C ALA A 141 7.14 -4.59 4.85
N ALA A 142 7.08 -5.84 5.30
CA ALA A 142 7.55 -6.24 6.63
C ALA A 142 9.07 -6.02 6.82
N SER A 143 9.87 -6.08 5.74
CA SER A 143 11.31 -5.84 5.79
C SER A 143 11.71 -4.39 6.12
N TYR A 144 10.79 -3.43 6.04
CA TYR A 144 11.01 -2.06 6.49
C TYR A 144 10.84 -1.87 8.00
N LEU A 145 10.34 -2.89 8.70
CA LEU A 145 9.96 -2.80 10.11
C LEU A 145 10.91 -3.60 11.01
N ASN A 146 11.22 -3.04 12.17
CA ASN A 146 11.96 -3.76 13.20
C ASN A 146 10.96 -4.44 14.16
N ASP A 147 10.33 -5.54 13.71
CA ASP A 147 9.39 -6.35 14.50
C ASP A 147 9.80 -7.83 14.45
N VAL A 148 10.17 -8.36 15.59
CA VAL A 148 10.64 -9.76 15.74
C VAL A 148 9.60 -10.78 15.28
N ARG A 149 8.30 -10.48 15.37
CA ARG A 149 7.23 -11.38 14.94
C ARG A 149 7.21 -11.49 13.41
N LEU A 150 7.36 -10.35 12.72
CA LEU A 150 7.48 -10.28 11.26
C LEU A 150 8.74 -11.02 10.78
N TYR A 151 9.88 -10.76 11.42
CA TYR A 151 11.12 -11.48 11.13
C TYR A 151 10.96 -13.00 11.25
N ASN A 152 10.36 -13.49 12.35
CA ASN A 152 10.14 -14.91 12.56
C ASN A 152 9.20 -15.50 11.50
N LYS A 153 8.16 -14.75 11.08
CA LYS A 153 7.25 -15.17 10.02
C LYS A 153 7.94 -15.24 8.66
N ILE A 154 8.76 -14.26 8.32
CA ILE A 154 9.56 -14.28 7.07
C ILE A 154 10.50 -15.49 7.08
N ARG A 155 11.17 -15.79 8.21
CA ARG A 155 12.03 -16.96 8.36
C ARG A 155 11.27 -18.28 8.19
N GLU A 156 10.06 -18.38 8.74
CA GLU A 156 9.19 -19.54 8.54
C GLU A 156 8.86 -19.73 7.04
N LEU A 157 8.48 -18.65 6.35
CA LEU A 157 8.15 -18.68 4.93
C LEU A 157 9.36 -19.08 4.07
N SER A 158 10.56 -18.60 4.37
CA SER A 158 11.78 -18.93 3.62
C SER A 158 12.08 -20.44 3.63
N GLN A 159 11.68 -21.14 4.69
CA GLN A 159 11.94 -22.57 4.86
C GLN A 159 10.78 -23.47 4.40
N ASN A 160 9.55 -23.03 4.59
CA ASN A 160 8.39 -23.94 4.57
C ASN A 160 7.30 -23.57 3.56
N ASP A 161 7.30 -22.37 2.92
CA ASP A 161 6.23 -22.03 1.99
C ASP A 161 6.25 -22.98 0.78
N PRO A 162 5.09 -23.48 0.29
CA PRO A 162 5.03 -24.40 -0.83
C PRO A 162 5.49 -23.76 -2.15
N VAL A 163 5.41 -22.45 -2.30
CA VAL A 163 5.78 -21.72 -3.52
C VAL A 163 7.22 -21.24 -3.45
N LEU A 164 8.06 -21.70 -4.40
CA LEU A 164 9.48 -21.33 -4.44
C LEU A 164 9.71 -19.82 -4.46
N LYS A 165 8.92 -19.07 -5.26
CA LYS A 165 9.01 -17.61 -5.36
C LYS A 165 8.85 -16.91 -3.99
N VAL A 166 7.98 -17.45 -3.12
CA VAL A 166 7.80 -16.92 -1.75
C VAL A 166 9.02 -17.23 -0.89
N ARG A 167 9.55 -18.48 -0.96
CA ARG A 167 10.77 -18.83 -0.21
C ARG A 167 11.95 -17.95 -0.61
N ASP A 168 12.15 -17.73 -1.91
CA ASP A 168 13.24 -16.91 -2.43
C ASP A 168 13.12 -15.44 -2.00
N GLU A 169 11.92 -14.86 -2.05
CA GLU A 169 11.69 -13.48 -1.60
C GLU A 169 11.88 -13.34 -0.09
N ALA A 170 11.38 -14.30 0.68
CA ALA A 170 11.59 -14.34 2.12
C ALA A 170 13.07 -14.43 2.49
N GLN A 171 13.86 -15.25 1.77
CA GLN A 171 15.30 -15.32 1.98
C GLN A 171 16.00 -14.01 1.68
N LYS A 172 15.68 -13.34 0.57
CA LYS A 172 16.21 -12.01 0.25
C LYS A 172 15.88 -10.97 1.33
N ALA A 173 14.65 -10.99 1.84
CA ALA A 173 14.26 -10.10 2.92
C ALA A 173 15.08 -10.33 4.20
N LEU A 174 15.36 -11.59 4.55
CA LEU A 174 16.21 -11.93 5.70
C LEU A 174 17.64 -11.44 5.51
N ASP A 175 18.20 -11.60 4.30
CA ASP A 175 19.58 -11.17 3.99
C ASP A 175 19.75 -9.64 4.08
N LEU A 176 18.67 -8.86 3.91
CA LEU A 176 18.67 -7.41 4.07
C LEU A 176 18.52 -6.95 5.54
N LEU A 177 18.04 -7.83 6.42
CA LEU A 177 17.82 -7.53 7.84
C LEU A 177 19.01 -7.92 8.75
N LEU A 178 20.04 -8.57 8.19
CA LEU A 178 21.28 -8.94 8.87
C LEU A 178 22.35 -7.86 8.69
#